data_c518eff74cbd6aa8c49c22aad774e156
#
_entry.id   c518eff74cbd6aa8c49c22aad774e156
#
_cell.length_a   1.000
_cell.length_b   1.000
_cell.length_c   1.000
_cell.angle_alpha   90.00
_cell.angle_beta   90.00
_cell.angle_gamma   90.00
#
_symmetry.space_group_name_H-M   'P 1'
#
loop_
_entity.id
_entity.type
_entity.pdbx_description
1 polymer ?
#
loop_
_entity_poly.entity_id
_entity_poly.type
_entity_poly.pdbx_seq_one_letter_code
_entity_poly.pdbx_strand_id
1 'polypeptide(L)'
;RSASGTDLSYDCGEYPVMTQWGYADEKGHFDHWGGGHIHTFPNEGSAHGTVVFQPGDIVILPYCRYVADPVKLEIREGHITQIDGGMDAKLMRDWLNDGRESDQDRDPFAVSHLGWGMNPQALWYGIALHGDAPERHRAAARTFPGNFLFSTGPNTQGGGKRNTRGHYDVPM
;
A
#
# COMPACT_ATOMS: atom_id res chain seq x y z
N ARG A 1 6.77 12.64 5.87
CA ARG A 1 6.35 12.92 7.26
C ARG A 1 4.88 13.29 7.31
N SER A 2 4.17 12.81 8.30
CA SER A 2 2.78 13.17 8.53
C SER A 2 2.53 13.61 9.98
N ALA A 3 1.41 14.29 10.22
CA ALA A 3 0.98 14.67 11.56
C ALA A 3 0.62 13.45 12.43
N SER A 4 0.28 12.32 11.83
CA SER A 4 -0.02 11.05 12.49
C SER A 4 1.21 10.34 13.06
N GLY A 5 2.43 10.81 12.75
CA GLY A 5 3.68 10.22 13.24
C GLY A 5 4.44 9.37 12.23
N THR A 6 3.97 9.28 10.98
CA THR A 6 4.78 8.68 9.90
C THR A 6 6.02 9.54 9.66
N ASP A 7 7.19 8.91 9.71
CA ASP A 7 8.49 9.49 9.33
C ASP A 7 9.27 8.41 8.56
N LEU A 8 9.07 8.36 7.26
CA LEU A 8 9.65 7.37 6.35
C LEU A 8 10.58 8.06 5.37
N SER A 9 11.79 7.54 5.23
CA SER A 9 12.75 7.92 4.19
C SER A 9 13.08 6.71 3.31
N TYR A 10 13.30 6.96 2.03
CA TYR A 10 13.67 5.95 1.04
C TYR A 10 14.29 6.60 -0.19
N ASP A 11 15.10 5.86 -0.91
CA ASP A 11 15.67 6.28 -2.18
C ASP A 11 14.82 5.71 -3.33
N CYS A 12 14.80 6.45 -4.44
CA CYS A 12 14.14 6.07 -5.70
C CYS A 12 15.14 6.14 -6.85
N GLY A 13 14.84 5.44 -7.96
CA GLY A 13 15.60 5.53 -9.20
C GLY A 13 15.95 4.18 -9.83
N GLU A 14 15.89 3.09 -9.07
CA GLU A 14 16.04 1.73 -9.62
C GLU A 14 14.80 1.30 -10.40
N TYR A 15 13.64 1.81 -10.04
CA TYR A 15 12.35 1.43 -10.63
C TYR A 15 11.68 2.62 -11.31
N PRO A 16 10.90 2.37 -12.39
CA PRO A 16 10.18 3.43 -13.07
C PRO A 16 9.08 4.02 -12.19
N VAL A 17 8.76 5.29 -12.43
CA VAL A 17 7.51 5.88 -11.96
C VAL A 17 6.38 5.40 -12.87
N MET A 18 5.32 4.88 -12.28
CA MET A 18 4.15 4.37 -12.98
C MET A 18 2.95 5.27 -12.72
N THR A 19 2.16 5.48 -13.76
CA THR A 19 0.91 6.23 -13.68
C THR A 19 -0.26 5.33 -14.05
N GLN A 20 -1.33 5.45 -13.30
CA GLN A 20 -2.60 4.77 -13.58
C GLN A 20 -3.65 5.83 -13.91
N TRP A 21 -4.00 5.96 -15.17
CA TRP A 21 -4.92 6.98 -15.67
C TRP A 21 -6.25 6.41 -16.20
N GLY A 22 -6.44 5.10 -16.12
CA GLY A 22 -7.68 4.44 -16.51
C GLY A 22 -7.73 3.98 -17.96
N TYR A 23 -6.60 3.92 -18.67
CA TYR A 23 -6.54 3.51 -20.07
C TYR A 23 -5.52 2.39 -20.27
N ALA A 24 -5.93 1.35 -20.98
CA ALA A 24 -5.05 0.34 -21.54
C ALA A 24 -4.77 0.73 -23.01
N ASP A 25 -3.87 1.69 -23.20
CA ASP A 25 -3.56 2.34 -24.48
C ASP A 25 -2.53 1.58 -25.32
N GLU A 26 -1.82 0.62 -24.72
CA GLU A 26 -0.84 -0.21 -25.38
C GLU A 26 -1.13 -1.71 -25.18
N LYS A 27 -0.67 -2.54 -26.10
CA LYS A 27 -0.83 -4.00 -26.01
C LYS A 27 -0.12 -4.55 -24.78
N GLY A 28 -0.88 -5.20 -23.91
CA GLY A 28 -0.38 -5.77 -22.66
C GLY A 28 -0.37 -4.79 -21.49
N HIS A 29 -0.76 -3.54 -21.71
CA HIS A 29 -0.95 -2.57 -20.64
C HIS A 29 -2.16 -2.95 -19.80
N PHE A 30 -1.95 -3.01 -18.48
CA PHE A 30 -3.02 -3.16 -17.49
C PHE A 30 -3.17 -1.85 -16.74
N ASP A 31 -4.40 -1.39 -16.58
CA ASP A 31 -4.70 -0.20 -15.79
C ASP A 31 -6.00 -0.37 -14.98
N HIS A 32 -6.20 0.51 -14.03
CA HIS A 32 -7.40 0.57 -13.21
C HIS A 32 -8.36 1.65 -13.70
N TRP A 33 -9.65 1.31 -13.81
CA TRP A 33 -10.68 2.29 -14.02
C TRP A 33 -10.85 3.16 -12.76
N GLY A 34 -11.05 4.46 -12.97
CA GLY A 34 -10.99 5.46 -11.93
C GLY A 34 -9.57 6.00 -11.72
N GLY A 35 -8.81 6.17 -12.80
CA GLY A 35 -7.42 6.59 -12.82
C GLY A 35 -7.11 7.82 -11.97
N GLY A 36 -5.83 8.17 -11.91
CA GLY A 36 -5.31 9.26 -11.10
C GLY A 36 -4.47 8.76 -9.92
N HIS A 37 -3.66 7.74 -10.15
CA HIS A 37 -2.68 7.26 -9.18
C HIS A 37 -1.28 7.28 -9.78
N ILE A 38 -0.31 7.79 -9.03
CA ILE A 38 1.11 7.76 -9.36
C ILE A 38 1.82 6.94 -8.29
N HIS A 39 2.67 6.00 -8.70
CA HIS A 39 3.44 5.21 -7.76
C HIS A 39 4.82 4.84 -8.31
N THR A 40 5.71 4.49 -7.41
CA THR A 40 7.01 3.91 -7.71
C THR A 40 7.39 2.93 -6.61
N PHE A 41 8.45 2.16 -6.82
CA PHE A 41 9.02 1.28 -5.80
C PHE A 41 10.28 1.93 -5.24
N PRO A 42 10.49 1.92 -3.92
CA PRO A 42 11.77 2.29 -3.33
C PRO A 42 12.89 1.38 -3.86
N ASN A 43 14.10 1.92 -3.97
CA ASN A 43 15.29 1.09 -4.16
C ASN A 43 15.35 0.04 -3.05
N GLU A 44 15.67 -1.20 -3.39
CA GLU A 44 15.64 -2.30 -2.41
C GLU A 44 16.56 -2.02 -1.22
N GLY A 45 16.06 -2.24 -0.02
CA GLY A 45 16.79 -2.00 1.21
C GLY A 45 16.86 -0.53 1.65
N SER A 46 16.44 0.45 0.84
CA SER A 46 16.62 1.88 1.16
C SER A 46 15.61 2.44 2.15
N ALA A 47 14.44 1.81 2.30
CA ALA A 47 13.39 2.33 3.16
C ALA A 47 13.72 2.16 4.65
N HIS A 48 13.63 3.26 5.41
CA HIS A 48 13.87 3.32 6.85
C HIS A 48 12.91 4.28 7.54
N GLY A 49 12.48 3.95 8.74
CA GLY A 49 11.69 4.84 9.58
C GLY A 49 10.43 4.21 10.13
N THR A 50 9.43 5.04 10.35
CA THR A 50 8.15 4.66 10.96
C THR A 50 7.01 4.98 10.00
N VAL A 51 6.04 4.09 9.91
CA VAL A 51 4.74 4.33 9.24
C VAL A 51 3.62 4.12 10.26
N VAL A 52 2.66 5.06 10.30
CA VAL A 52 1.55 5.01 11.24
C VAL A 52 0.24 5.10 10.48
N PHE A 53 -0.56 4.05 10.53
CA PHE A 53 -1.95 4.09 10.08
C PHE A 53 -2.85 4.59 11.19
N GLN A 54 -3.79 5.45 10.85
CA GLN A 54 -4.76 6.02 11.79
C GLN A 54 -6.18 5.47 11.53
N PRO A 55 -7.06 5.49 12.52
CA PRO A 55 -8.48 5.28 12.27
C PRO A 55 -8.98 6.19 11.15
N GLY A 56 -9.59 5.57 10.14
CA GLY A 56 -10.05 6.26 8.94
C GLY A 56 -9.15 6.11 7.72
N ASP A 57 -7.90 5.72 7.84
CA ASP A 57 -7.11 5.23 6.71
C ASP A 57 -7.78 3.98 6.13
N ILE A 58 -7.49 3.63 4.89
CA ILE A 58 -8.20 2.55 4.22
C ILE A 58 -7.25 1.39 3.95
N VAL A 59 -7.58 0.20 4.44
CA VAL A 59 -6.98 -1.03 3.92
C VAL A 59 -7.72 -1.41 2.65
N ILE A 60 -7.05 -1.42 1.49
CA ILE A 60 -7.65 -1.81 0.22
C ILE A 60 -7.28 -3.24 -0.20
N LEU A 61 -6.18 -3.77 0.31
CA LEU A 61 -5.76 -5.16 0.18
C LEU A 61 -5.22 -5.64 1.54
N PRO A 62 -5.54 -6.86 1.95
CA PRO A 62 -6.30 -7.92 1.26
C PRO A 62 -7.83 -7.77 1.29
N TYR A 63 -8.34 -6.93 2.15
CA TYR A 63 -9.77 -6.61 2.28
C TYR A 63 -9.98 -5.10 2.07
N CYS A 64 -11.22 -4.64 1.95
CA CYS A 64 -11.49 -3.23 1.72
C CYS A 64 -12.34 -2.67 2.87
N ARG A 65 -11.68 -1.96 3.80
CA ARG A 65 -12.34 -1.31 4.95
C ARG A 65 -11.49 -0.19 5.55
N TYR A 66 -12.10 0.65 6.36
CA TYR A 66 -11.35 1.61 7.17
C TYR A 66 -10.57 0.91 8.28
N VAL A 67 -9.38 1.43 8.57
CA VAL A 67 -8.62 1.13 9.77
C VAL A 67 -9.44 1.57 10.99
N ALA A 68 -9.56 0.71 11.98
CA ALA A 68 -10.28 1.00 13.22
C ALA A 68 -9.32 1.31 14.39
N ASP A 69 -8.22 0.56 14.48
CA ASP A 69 -7.20 0.72 15.52
C ASP A 69 -5.91 1.26 14.89
N PRO A 70 -5.21 2.20 15.56
CA PRO A 70 -3.91 2.66 15.08
C PRO A 70 -2.93 1.49 14.91
N VAL A 71 -2.14 1.53 13.84
CA VAL A 71 -1.06 0.57 13.56
C VAL A 71 0.24 1.34 13.38
N LYS A 72 1.27 0.95 14.12
CA LYS A 72 2.62 1.51 13.97
C LYS A 72 3.56 0.44 13.41
N LEU A 73 4.26 0.79 12.33
CA LEU A 73 5.26 -0.04 11.69
C LEU A 73 6.65 0.55 11.91
N GLU A 74 7.61 -0.28 12.30
CA GLU A 74 9.03 0.06 12.24
C GLU A 74 9.64 -0.59 11.00
N ILE A 75 10.35 0.22 10.20
CA ILE A 75 10.93 -0.21 8.93
C ILE A 75 12.44 -0.05 8.99
N ARG A 76 13.17 -1.10 8.64
CA ARG A 76 14.63 -1.12 8.55
C ARG A 76 15.06 -1.90 7.32
N GLU A 77 16.00 -1.36 6.57
CA GLU A 77 16.55 -2.00 5.36
C GLU A 77 15.45 -2.51 4.43
N GLY A 78 14.45 -1.65 4.17
CA GLY A 78 13.36 -1.96 3.27
C GLY A 78 12.32 -2.97 3.77
N HIS A 79 12.39 -3.41 5.05
CA HIS A 79 11.47 -4.40 5.59
C HIS A 79 10.82 -3.91 6.88
N ILE A 80 9.57 -4.29 7.08
CA ILE A 80 8.89 -4.14 8.37
C ILE A 80 9.55 -5.08 9.37
N THR A 81 10.05 -4.53 10.46
CA THR A 81 10.69 -5.26 11.56
C THR A 81 9.80 -5.39 12.78
N GLN A 82 8.81 -4.51 12.92
CA GLN A 82 7.86 -4.50 14.02
C GLN A 82 6.52 -3.95 13.56
N ILE A 83 5.42 -4.55 14.06
CA ILE A 83 4.04 -4.12 13.82
C ILE A 83 3.35 -4.04 15.17
N ASP A 84 3.04 -2.85 15.64
CA ASP A 84 2.39 -2.58 16.92
C ASP A 84 0.97 -2.04 16.72
N GLY A 85 0.09 -2.32 17.65
CA GLY A 85 -1.27 -1.81 17.69
C GLY A 85 -2.29 -2.86 18.10
N GLY A 86 -3.57 -2.54 17.91
CA GLY A 86 -4.71 -3.40 18.28
C GLY A 86 -5.01 -4.50 17.26
N MET A 87 -6.30 -4.66 16.98
CA MET A 87 -6.79 -5.74 16.10
C MET A 87 -6.27 -5.58 14.67
N ASP A 88 -6.20 -4.35 14.13
CA ASP A 88 -5.69 -4.10 12.78
C ASP A 88 -4.23 -4.53 12.61
N ALA A 89 -3.39 -4.26 13.62
CA ALA A 89 -2.01 -4.72 13.64
C ALA A 89 -1.90 -6.25 13.69
N LYS A 90 -2.79 -6.90 14.45
CA LYS A 90 -2.85 -8.38 14.48
C LYS A 90 -3.24 -8.95 13.12
N LEU A 91 -4.27 -8.41 12.49
CA LEU A 91 -4.73 -8.85 11.16
C LEU A 91 -3.62 -8.69 10.10
N MET A 92 -2.89 -7.57 10.15
CA MET A 92 -1.76 -7.35 9.25
C MET A 92 -0.64 -8.37 9.50
N ARG A 93 -0.24 -8.60 10.76
CA ARG A 93 0.79 -9.61 11.09
C ARG A 93 0.39 -11.00 10.62
N ASP A 94 -0.85 -11.40 10.88
CA ASP A 94 -1.36 -12.73 10.50
C ASP A 94 -1.31 -12.89 8.97
N TRP A 95 -1.79 -11.89 8.22
CA TRP A 95 -1.77 -11.89 6.77
C TRP A 95 -0.37 -11.97 6.17
N LEU A 96 0.56 -11.15 6.68
CA LEU A 96 1.94 -11.15 6.18
C LEU A 96 2.66 -12.46 6.52
N ASN A 97 2.40 -13.04 7.69
CA ASN A 97 2.95 -14.34 8.05
C ASN A 97 2.37 -15.49 7.21
N ASP A 98 1.06 -15.46 6.91
CA ASP A 98 0.42 -16.44 6.01
C ASP A 98 0.93 -16.34 4.58
N GLY A 99 1.42 -15.19 4.18
CA GLY A 99 2.05 -14.94 2.88
C GLY A 99 3.45 -15.53 2.71
N ARG A 100 4.10 -15.98 3.78
CA ARG A 100 5.46 -16.56 3.73
C ARG A 100 5.47 -17.94 3.09
N GLU A 101 6.50 -18.21 2.31
CA GLU A 101 6.80 -19.56 1.78
C GLU A 101 7.61 -20.41 2.79
N SER A 102 8.34 -19.75 3.69
CA SER A 102 9.11 -20.37 4.79
C SER A 102 9.28 -19.38 5.94
N ASP A 103 9.76 -19.85 7.10
CA ASP A 103 10.06 -19.00 8.26
C ASP A 103 11.15 -17.94 7.98
N GLN A 104 12.02 -18.18 7.02
CA GLN A 104 13.08 -17.28 6.60
C GLN A 104 12.62 -16.29 5.53
N ASP A 105 11.47 -16.52 4.91
CA ASP A 105 10.95 -15.64 3.88
C ASP A 105 10.54 -14.29 4.48
N ARG A 106 11.15 -13.22 4.00
CA ARG A 106 10.88 -11.84 4.41
C ARG A 106 10.13 -11.02 3.36
N ASP A 107 9.92 -11.56 2.19
CA ASP A 107 9.31 -10.85 1.06
C ASP A 107 7.93 -10.25 1.37
N PRO A 108 7.02 -10.93 2.15
CA PRO A 108 5.75 -10.33 2.56
C PRO A 108 5.91 -9.03 3.36
N PHE A 109 7.01 -8.90 4.11
CA PHE A 109 7.29 -7.74 4.97
C PHE A 109 8.11 -6.65 4.28
N ALA A 110 8.51 -6.85 3.03
CA ALA A 110 9.25 -5.85 2.28
C ALA A 110 8.34 -4.68 1.90
N VAL A 111 8.86 -3.45 1.98
CA VAL A 111 8.18 -2.27 1.41
C VAL A 111 8.08 -2.47 -0.10
N SER A 112 6.88 -2.32 -0.61
CA SER A 112 6.56 -2.45 -2.02
C SER A 112 6.35 -1.08 -2.65
N HIS A 113 5.32 -0.89 -3.47
CA HIS A 113 5.09 0.39 -4.10
C HIS A 113 4.57 1.45 -3.11
N LEU A 114 4.98 2.68 -3.36
CA LEU A 114 4.55 3.87 -2.65
C LEU A 114 3.91 4.82 -3.67
N GLY A 115 2.77 5.41 -3.33
CA GLY A 115 2.03 6.17 -4.32
C GLY A 115 1.19 7.31 -3.78
N TRP A 116 0.62 8.07 -4.70
CA TRP A 116 -0.20 9.24 -4.40
C TRP A 116 -1.45 9.28 -5.27
N GLY A 117 -2.57 9.63 -4.64
CA GLY A 117 -3.83 9.89 -5.33
C GLY A 117 -3.88 11.30 -5.91
N MET A 118 -4.35 11.40 -7.16
CA MET A 118 -4.40 12.63 -7.96
C MET A 118 -5.79 12.89 -8.56
N ASN A 119 -6.78 12.05 -8.30
CA ASN A 119 -8.12 12.17 -8.89
C ASN A 119 -9.05 13.03 -8.02
N PRO A 120 -9.39 14.26 -8.43
CA PRO A 120 -10.24 15.15 -7.63
C PRO A 120 -11.69 14.67 -7.50
N GLN A 121 -12.12 13.68 -8.28
CA GLN A 121 -13.45 13.09 -8.22
C GLN A 121 -13.52 11.84 -7.33
N ALA A 122 -12.37 11.32 -6.90
CA ALA A 122 -12.34 10.18 -5.99
C ALA A 122 -12.68 10.61 -4.56
N LEU A 123 -13.51 9.81 -3.90
CA LEU A 123 -14.06 10.13 -2.59
C LEU A 123 -13.53 9.15 -1.53
N TRP A 124 -12.83 9.67 -0.53
CA TRP A 124 -12.37 8.91 0.62
C TRP A 124 -13.53 8.15 1.32
N TYR A 125 -14.68 8.77 1.42
CA TYR A 125 -15.87 8.18 2.07
C TYR A 125 -16.67 7.24 1.15
N GLY A 126 -16.21 6.96 -0.05
CA GLY A 126 -16.91 6.08 -1.02
C GLY A 126 -17.19 4.69 -0.46
N ILE A 127 -16.29 4.14 0.34
CA ILE A 127 -16.49 2.83 1.00
C ILE A 127 -17.66 2.88 1.98
N ALA A 128 -17.81 3.97 2.73
CA ALA A 128 -18.91 4.13 3.68
C ALA A 128 -20.25 4.32 2.97
N LEU A 129 -20.27 5.01 1.82
CA LEU A 129 -21.50 5.20 1.02
C LEU A 129 -21.98 3.91 0.36
N HIS A 130 -21.08 3.00 0.04
CA HIS A 130 -21.35 1.79 -0.73
C HIS A 130 -20.91 0.53 0.02
N GLY A 131 -21.17 0.49 1.32
CA GLY A 131 -20.67 -0.52 2.26
C GLY A 131 -21.10 -1.96 1.99
N ASP A 132 -22.06 -2.18 1.08
CA ASP A 132 -22.47 -3.52 0.62
C ASP A 132 -21.53 -4.14 -0.42
N ALA A 133 -20.69 -3.33 -1.04
CA ALA A 133 -19.71 -3.77 -2.02
C ALA A 133 -18.41 -2.92 -1.97
N PRO A 134 -17.70 -2.87 -0.83
CA PRO A 134 -16.56 -1.97 -0.64
C PRO A 134 -15.42 -2.24 -1.62
N GLU A 135 -15.23 -3.47 -2.07
CA GLU A 135 -14.22 -3.85 -3.06
C GLU A 135 -14.40 -3.16 -4.42
N ARG A 136 -15.59 -2.72 -4.77
CA ARG A 136 -15.86 -1.94 -6.01
C ARG A 136 -15.24 -0.54 -5.95
N HIS A 137 -14.93 -0.08 -4.76
CA HIS A 137 -14.40 1.27 -4.51
C HIS A 137 -12.89 1.29 -4.25
N ARG A 138 -12.19 0.16 -4.37
CA ARG A 138 -10.74 0.06 -4.15
C ARG A 138 -9.93 1.02 -5.01
N ALA A 139 -10.29 1.17 -6.28
CA ALA A 139 -9.61 2.09 -7.18
C ALA A 139 -9.77 3.54 -6.72
N ALA A 140 -11.00 3.96 -6.38
CA ALA A 140 -11.25 5.29 -5.83
C ALA A 140 -10.51 5.51 -4.50
N ALA A 141 -10.46 4.50 -3.65
CA ALA A 141 -9.79 4.56 -2.35
C ALA A 141 -8.28 4.83 -2.44
N ARG A 142 -7.61 4.47 -3.56
CA ARG A 142 -6.18 4.78 -3.76
C ARG A 142 -5.93 6.08 -4.50
N THR A 143 -6.95 6.67 -5.13
CA THR A 143 -6.79 7.78 -6.06
C THR A 143 -7.24 9.12 -5.52
N PHE A 144 -7.92 9.20 -4.35
CA PHE A 144 -8.36 10.48 -3.80
C PHE A 144 -7.17 11.41 -3.48
N PRO A 145 -7.31 12.73 -3.70
CA PRO A 145 -6.20 13.65 -3.50
C PRO A 145 -5.75 13.73 -2.05
N GLY A 146 -4.45 13.83 -1.85
CA GLY A 146 -3.86 13.98 -0.52
C GLY A 146 -3.52 12.68 0.18
N ASN A 147 -3.91 11.52 -0.36
CA ASN A 147 -3.45 10.26 0.21
C ASN A 147 -1.99 9.97 -0.15
N PHE A 148 -1.37 9.19 0.72
CA PHE A 148 -0.13 8.48 0.48
C PHE A 148 -0.42 6.99 0.62
N LEU A 149 -0.22 6.23 -0.44
CA LEU A 149 -0.37 4.78 -0.44
C LEU A 149 0.92 4.14 0.05
N PHE A 150 0.85 3.39 1.14
CA PHE A 150 1.90 2.49 1.60
C PHE A 150 1.54 1.05 1.26
N SER A 151 2.50 0.30 0.73
CA SER A 151 2.26 -1.11 0.42
C SER A 151 3.44 -2.03 0.78
N THR A 152 3.13 -3.32 0.87
CA THR A 152 4.11 -4.38 1.15
C THR A 152 4.11 -5.46 0.09
N GLY A 153 5.17 -6.26 0.06
CA GLY A 153 5.24 -7.52 -0.66
C GLY A 153 5.80 -7.40 -2.08
N PRO A 154 5.03 -7.74 -3.14
CA PRO A 154 5.56 -7.92 -4.48
C PRO A 154 6.06 -6.61 -5.11
N ASN A 155 7.11 -6.70 -5.94
CA ASN A 155 7.61 -5.58 -6.74
C ASN A 155 7.79 -5.92 -8.24
N THR A 156 7.23 -7.05 -8.68
CA THR A 156 7.35 -7.51 -10.06
C THR A 156 6.74 -6.54 -11.07
N GLN A 157 5.73 -5.78 -10.69
CA GLN A 157 5.12 -4.76 -11.55
C GLN A 157 6.13 -3.66 -11.93
N GLY A 158 7.04 -3.31 -11.03
CA GLY A 158 8.13 -2.36 -11.30
C GLY A 158 9.34 -2.99 -11.98
N GLY A 159 9.34 -4.30 -12.24
CA GLY A 159 10.48 -5.03 -12.79
C GLY A 159 11.37 -5.69 -11.73
N GLY A 160 10.98 -5.66 -10.46
CA GLY A 160 11.66 -6.38 -9.38
C GLY A 160 11.43 -7.89 -9.42
N LYS A 161 12.01 -8.60 -8.47
CA LYS A 161 11.98 -10.08 -8.43
C LYS A 161 11.08 -10.65 -7.34
N ARG A 162 10.64 -9.81 -6.37
CA ARG A 162 9.79 -10.29 -5.28
C ARG A 162 8.40 -10.61 -5.81
N ASN A 163 7.98 -11.86 -5.62
CA ASN A 163 6.65 -12.35 -5.98
C ASN A 163 6.07 -13.12 -4.79
N THR A 164 5.36 -12.43 -3.92
CA THR A 164 4.78 -12.98 -2.71
C THR A 164 3.28 -12.71 -2.64
N ARG A 165 2.54 -13.53 -1.89
CA ARG A 165 1.11 -13.33 -1.60
C ARG A 165 0.86 -12.30 -0.51
N GLY A 166 1.88 -11.92 0.27
CA GLY A 166 1.79 -10.98 1.39
C GLY A 166 1.64 -9.52 0.96
N HIS A 167 0.76 -9.23 -0.01
CA HIS A 167 0.48 -7.87 -0.47
C HIS A 167 -0.53 -7.19 0.44
N TYR A 168 -0.16 -6.01 0.96
CA TYR A 168 -0.99 -5.22 1.86
C TYR A 168 -0.91 -3.74 1.44
N ASP A 169 -2.05 -3.13 1.13
CA ASP A 169 -2.14 -1.75 0.62
C ASP A 169 -2.96 -0.88 1.56
N VAL A 170 -2.41 0.26 1.97
CA VAL A 170 -3.07 1.23 2.83
C VAL A 170 -2.89 2.65 2.28
N PRO A 171 -3.88 3.24 1.61
CA PRO A 171 -4.02 4.70 1.44
C PRO A 171 -4.26 5.37 2.80
N MET A 172 -3.45 6.37 3.13
CA MET A 172 -3.47 7.08 4.41
C MET A 172 -3.31 8.58 4.24
#